data_5cd955d150fd3f9c385f6c58b50194d3
#
_entry.id   5cd955d150fd3f9c385f6c58b50194d3
#
_cell.length_a   1.000
_cell.length_b   1.000
_cell.length_c   1.000
_cell.angle_alpha   90.00
_cell.angle_beta   90.00
_cell.angle_gamma   90.00
#
_symmetry.space_group_name_H-M   'P 1'
#
loop_
_entity.id
_entity.type
_entity.pdbx_description
1 polymer ?
#
loop_
_entity_poly.entity_id
_entity_poly.type
_entity_poly.pdbx_seq_one_letter_code
_entity_poly.pdbx_strand_id
1 'polypeptide(L)'
;MELDIRDNRILTILDANSELEVVGSGFEFTEGPVWDHNDHSLIFSDMPGNKMRKWTQSSGVESYRDPSNMANGNAYDGLGRLVSCEHATSRVTRTEKDGEIKILASHFEGKELNSPNDIIVSEKGAIYFTDPTFGRMEYYGVLRECELEVRGVYMIGDDGQITLLADDFDQPNGLCFSDDESKLFVNDSMKNHIRVFDINADGTLKGGSVWATLVSEGEGVADGMKIDTAGNMYCCGPGGIHILDSNATSLGVIEIPEPAANFTWGESDMKSLFVTASSSLFKLRVKIPGRLAY
;
A
#
# COMPACT_ATOMS: atom_id res chain seq x y z
N MET A 1 -4.33 -22.65 1.30
CA MET A 1 -3.21 -21.70 1.38
C MET A 1 -1.94 -22.50 1.66
N GLU A 2 -0.87 -22.22 0.97
CA GLU A 2 0.45 -22.74 1.32
C GLU A 2 1.21 -21.69 2.14
N LEU A 3 2.07 -22.16 3.04
CA LEU A 3 2.85 -21.31 3.94
C LEU A 3 4.30 -21.80 3.94
N ASP A 4 5.20 -20.97 3.38
CA ASP A 4 6.64 -21.21 3.48
C ASP A 4 7.10 -20.80 4.89
N ILE A 5 7.32 -21.79 5.75
CA ILE A 5 7.72 -21.56 7.15
C ILE A 5 9.24 -21.53 7.23
N ARG A 6 9.82 -20.36 7.55
CA ARG A 6 11.27 -20.17 7.75
C ARG A 6 11.63 -20.10 9.22
N ASP A 7 10.71 -19.64 10.06
CA ASP A 7 10.81 -19.60 11.51
C ASP A 7 9.45 -19.95 12.12
N ASN A 8 9.42 -20.86 13.08
CA ASN A 8 8.20 -21.32 13.73
C ASN A 8 7.42 -20.21 14.45
N ARG A 9 8.02 -19.06 14.70
CA ARG A 9 7.33 -17.88 15.24
C ARG A 9 6.20 -17.39 14.32
N ILE A 10 6.24 -17.67 13.02
CA ILE A 10 5.14 -17.35 12.10
C ILE A 10 3.81 -18.01 12.54
N LEU A 11 3.87 -19.17 13.21
CA LEU A 11 2.70 -19.87 13.71
C LEU A 11 2.02 -19.15 14.89
N THR A 12 2.67 -18.15 15.50
CA THR A 12 2.03 -17.26 16.46
C THR A 12 1.23 -16.17 15.79
N ILE A 13 1.50 -15.90 14.52
CA ILE A 13 0.89 -14.86 13.68
C ILE A 13 -0.27 -15.44 12.87
N LEU A 14 -0.11 -16.64 12.35
CA LEU A 14 -1.00 -17.28 11.39
C LEU A 14 -1.18 -18.76 11.75
N ASP A 15 -2.35 -19.34 11.46
CA ASP A 15 -2.54 -20.78 11.51
C ASP A 15 -2.15 -21.36 10.15
N ALA A 16 -1.31 -22.40 10.16
CA ALA A 16 -0.90 -23.08 8.92
C ALA A 16 -2.08 -23.68 8.14
N ASN A 17 -3.21 -23.92 8.81
CA ASN A 17 -4.44 -24.45 8.20
C ASN A 17 -5.47 -23.34 7.88
N SER A 18 -5.10 -22.05 8.00
CA SER A 18 -6.00 -20.95 7.61
C SER A 18 -6.43 -21.10 6.15
N GLU A 19 -7.72 -20.95 5.90
CA GLU A 19 -8.27 -20.95 4.55
C GLU A 19 -8.06 -19.58 3.90
N LEU A 20 -7.66 -19.58 2.63
CA LEU A 20 -7.63 -18.41 1.78
C LEU A 20 -8.93 -18.39 0.98
N GLU A 21 -9.82 -17.47 1.33
CA GLU A 21 -11.13 -17.30 0.70
C GLU A 21 -11.00 -16.30 -0.47
N VAL A 22 -11.61 -16.60 -1.62
CA VAL A 22 -11.80 -15.62 -2.70
C VAL A 22 -13.10 -14.88 -2.44
N VAL A 23 -13.02 -13.59 -2.13
CA VAL A 23 -14.18 -12.74 -1.81
C VAL A 23 -14.58 -11.81 -2.95
N GLY A 24 -13.78 -11.78 -4.02
CA GLY A 24 -14.06 -11.08 -5.27
C GLY A 24 -13.09 -11.50 -6.36
N SER A 25 -13.51 -11.46 -7.62
CA SER A 25 -12.66 -11.81 -8.77
C SER A 25 -13.17 -11.18 -10.08
N GLY A 26 -12.37 -11.29 -11.13
CA GLY A 26 -12.70 -10.76 -12.46
C GLY A 26 -12.37 -9.28 -12.61
N PHE A 27 -11.42 -8.80 -11.83
CA PHE A 27 -10.83 -7.47 -11.94
C PHE A 27 -9.68 -7.49 -12.96
N GLU A 28 -9.21 -6.31 -13.38
CA GLU A 28 -8.05 -6.21 -14.25
C GLU A 28 -6.75 -6.25 -13.45
N PHE A 29 -6.60 -5.37 -12.45
CA PHE A 29 -5.50 -5.41 -11.49
C PHE A 29 -5.91 -4.69 -10.20
N THR A 30 -5.93 -5.43 -9.09
CA THR A 30 -6.43 -4.93 -7.81
C THR A 30 -5.30 -4.38 -6.94
N GLU A 31 -5.55 -3.20 -6.35
CA GLU A 31 -4.58 -2.45 -5.55
C GLU A 31 -5.22 -1.61 -4.44
N GLY A 32 -4.37 -1.01 -3.61
CA GLY A 32 -4.70 0.03 -2.64
C GLY A 32 -5.85 -0.28 -1.70
N PRO A 33 -5.90 -1.45 -1.06
CA PRO A 33 -7.00 -1.80 -0.17
C PRO A 33 -6.89 -1.01 1.13
N VAL A 34 -8.01 -0.43 1.55
CA VAL A 34 -8.13 0.27 2.84
C VAL A 34 -9.46 -0.06 3.50
N TRP A 35 -9.47 -0.28 4.81
CA TRP A 35 -10.65 -0.64 5.58
C TRP A 35 -11.29 0.60 6.22
N ASP A 36 -12.57 0.79 5.97
CA ASP A 36 -13.41 1.75 6.68
C ASP A 36 -14.09 1.06 7.88
N HIS A 37 -13.63 1.38 9.09
CA HIS A 37 -14.16 0.76 10.29
C HIS A 37 -15.52 1.36 10.73
N ASN A 38 -15.88 2.56 10.27
CA ASN A 38 -17.20 3.13 10.55
C ASN A 38 -18.30 2.50 9.69
N ASP A 39 -17.97 2.19 8.44
CA ASP A 39 -18.90 1.61 7.46
C ASP A 39 -18.75 0.08 7.33
N HIS A 40 -17.77 -0.50 8.03
CA HIS A 40 -17.44 -1.93 7.95
C HIS A 40 -17.27 -2.42 6.50
N SER A 41 -16.54 -1.66 5.71
CA SER A 41 -16.32 -1.92 4.29
C SER A 41 -14.85 -1.83 3.91
N LEU A 42 -14.49 -2.55 2.86
CA LEU A 42 -13.19 -2.43 2.21
C LEU A 42 -13.35 -1.60 0.95
N ILE A 43 -12.53 -0.57 0.80
CA ILE A 43 -12.34 0.13 -0.48
C ILE A 43 -11.04 -0.40 -1.10
N PHE A 44 -11.05 -0.64 -2.40
CA PHE A 44 -9.84 -1.01 -3.16
C PHE A 44 -9.93 -0.51 -4.60
N SER A 45 -8.80 -0.44 -5.26
CA SER A 45 -8.68 0.00 -6.64
C SER A 45 -8.69 -1.20 -7.59
N ASP A 46 -9.44 -1.12 -8.67
CA ASP A 46 -9.35 -1.95 -9.87
C ASP A 46 -8.71 -1.02 -10.92
N MET A 47 -7.38 -0.92 -10.86
CA MET A 47 -6.63 0.21 -11.37
C MET A 47 -6.68 0.33 -12.89
N PRO A 48 -6.32 -0.68 -13.73
CA PRO A 48 -6.47 -0.56 -15.18
C PRO A 48 -7.94 -0.49 -15.61
N GLY A 49 -8.85 -1.13 -14.86
CA GLY A 49 -10.28 -1.03 -15.04
C GLY A 49 -10.85 0.37 -14.76
N ASN A 50 -10.01 1.30 -14.31
CA ASN A 50 -10.32 2.70 -14.01
C ASN A 50 -11.49 2.87 -13.02
N LYS A 51 -11.54 1.98 -12.00
CA LYS A 51 -12.59 1.94 -10.98
C LYS A 51 -12.01 1.76 -9.59
N MET A 52 -12.70 2.30 -8.61
CA MET A 52 -12.58 1.86 -7.23
C MET A 52 -13.80 1.01 -6.89
N ARG A 53 -13.57 0.00 -6.09
CA ARG A 53 -14.55 -0.99 -5.63
C ARG A 53 -14.76 -0.88 -4.14
N LYS A 54 -15.95 -1.28 -3.70
CA LYS A 54 -16.30 -1.42 -2.30
C LYS A 54 -16.77 -2.85 -2.05
N TRP A 55 -16.18 -3.49 -1.06
CA TRP A 55 -16.64 -4.80 -0.60
C TRP A 55 -17.28 -4.67 0.79
N THR A 56 -18.38 -5.37 0.99
CA THR A 56 -18.97 -5.61 2.32
C THR A 56 -19.35 -7.08 2.46
N GLN A 57 -19.45 -7.56 3.68
CA GLN A 57 -19.88 -8.93 3.95
C GLN A 57 -21.29 -9.24 3.41
N SER A 58 -22.15 -8.23 3.36
CA SER A 58 -23.57 -8.41 2.95
C SER A 58 -23.80 -8.31 1.45
N SER A 59 -23.08 -7.42 0.75
CA SER A 59 -23.31 -7.12 -0.67
C SER A 59 -22.27 -7.71 -1.61
N GLY A 60 -21.14 -8.21 -1.07
CA GLY A 60 -19.99 -8.54 -1.91
C GLY A 60 -19.35 -7.28 -2.48
N VAL A 61 -18.87 -7.35 -3.72
CA VAL A 61 -18.16 -6.23 -4.38
C VAL A 61 -19.12 -5.40 -5.23
N GLU A 62 -19.11 -4.09 -4.99
CA GLU A 62 -19.87 -3.09 -5.72
C GLU A 62 -18.94 -2.00 -6.29
N SER A 63 -19.44 -1.17 -7.22
CA SER A 63 -18.72 0.01 -7.69
C SER A 63 -18.74 1.09 -6.61
N TYR A 64 -17.59 1.67 -6.31
CA TYR A 64 -17.47 2.79 -5.37
C TYR A 64 -17.27 4.12 -6.11
N ARG A 65 -16.29 4.18 -7.04
CA ARG A 65 -15.97 5.36 -7.85
C ARG A 65 -15.67 4.94 -9.29
N ASP A 66 -16.35 5.54 -10.27
CA ASP A 66 -16.22 5.26 -11.70
C ASP A 66 -16.47 6.54 -12.52
N PRO A 67 -15.50 7.11 -13.25
CA PRO A 67 -14.10 6.70 -13.32
C PRO A 67 -13.30 7.07 -12.08
N SER A 68 -12.20 6.30 -11.80
CA SER A 68 -11.31 6.54 -10.67
C SER A 68 -10.05 7.34 -11.03
N ASN A 69 -9.82 7.63 -12.30
CA ASN A 69 -8.55 8.12 -12.84
C ASN A 69 -7.40 7.13 -12.62
N MET A 70 -7.71 5.84 -12.70
CA MET A 70 -6.77 4.76 -12.41
C MET A 70 -6.14 4.93 -11.02
N ALA A 71 -7.02 5.12 -10.00
CA ALA A 71 -6.60 5.20 -8.61
C ALA A 71 -5.84 3.93 -8.23
N ASN A 72 -4.76 4.09 -7.46
CA ASN A 72 -3.89 3.02 -6.98
C ASN A 72 -3.94 2.96 -5.45
N GLY A 73 -2.91 3.40 -4.74
CA GLY A 73 -2.85 3.41 -3.29
C GLY A 73 -3.90 4.31 -2.64
N ASN A 74 -4.45 3.87 -1.51
CA ASN A 74 -5.46 4.59 -0.76
C ASN A 74 -5.15 4.54 0.74
N ALA A 75 -5.45 5.61 1.44
CA ALA A 75 -5.41 5.69 2.89
C ALA A 75 -6.54 6.59 3.42
N TYR A 76 -6.87 6.48 4.70
CA TYR A 76 -7.73 7.45 5.36
C TYR A 76 -6.89 8.45 6.15
N ASP A 77 -7.31 9.70 6.16
CA ASP A 77 -6.76 10.70 7.08
C ASP A 77 -7.45 10.63 8.46
N GLY A 78 -6.89 11.33 9.45
CA GLY A 78 -7.42 11.35 10.83
C GLY A 78 -8.85 11.88 10.98
N LEU A 79 -9.47 12.39 9.91
CA LEU A 79 -10.88 12.80 9.85
C LEU A 79 -11.76 11.79 9.11
N GLY A 80 -11.21 10.65 8.71
CA GLY A 80 -11.89 9.60 7.95
C GLY A 80 -12.18 10.00 6.50
N ARG A 81 -11.35 10.86 5.88
CA ARG A 81 -11.45 11.22 4.48
C ARG A 81 -10.48 10.37 3.66
N LEU A 82 -10.94 9.84 2.55
CA LEU A 82 -10.14 8.99 1.69
C LEU A 82 -9.13 9.84 0.89
N VAL A 83 -7.84 9.54 1.02
CA VAL A 83 -6.78 10.05 0.16
C VAL A 83 -6.35 8.97 -0.81
N SER A 84 -6.11 9.34 -2.07
CA SER A 84 -5.83 8.39 -3.16
C SER A 84 -4.73 8.90 -4.07
N CYS A 85 -3.88 7.98 -4.53
CA CYS A 85 -2.96 8.19 -5.63
C CYS A 85 -3.65 7.87 -6.96
N GLU A 86 -3.56 8.75 -7.96
CA GLU A 86 -4.15 8.57 -9.27
C GLU A 86 -3.08 8.48 -10.35
N HIS A 87 -2.95 7.33 -11.02
CA HIS A 87 -1.97 7.11 -12.07
C HIS A 87 -2.26 7.88 -13.36
N ALA A 88 -3.52 7.87 -13.81
CA ALA A 88 -3.89 8.50 -15.09
C ALA A 88 -3.69 10.02 -15.08
N THR A 89 -3.78 10.64 -13.93
CA THR A 89 -3.73 12.09 -13.77
C THR A 89 -2.53 12.59 -12.99
N SER A 90 -1.63 11.67 -12.58
CA SER A 90 -0.41 11.97 -11.78
C SER A 90 -0.70 12.85 -10.56
N ARG A 91 -1.71 12.46 -9.77
CA ARG A 91 -2.17 13.27 -8.65
C ARG A 91 -2.32 12.48 -7.36
N VAL A 92 -2.16 13.21 -6.26
CA VAL A 92 -2.69 12.81 -4.96
C VAL A 92 -3.96 13.61 -4.73
N THR A 93 -5.05 12.92 -4.40
CA THR A 93 -6.36 13.53 -4.20
C THR A 93 -6.94 13.16 -2.85
N ARG A 94 -7.92 13.95 -2.37
CA ARG A 94 -8.71 13.63 -1.18
C ARG A 94 -10.18 13.78 -1.49
N THR A 95 -10.95 12.76 -1.13
CA THR A 95 -12.41 12.78 -1.18
C THR A 95 -12.94 13.38 0.11
N GLU A 96 -13.59 14.53 0.02
CA GLU A 96 -14.22 15.22 1.14
C GLU A 96 -15.54 14.50 1.53
N LYS A 97 -16.08 14.83 2.72
CA LYS A 97 -17.30 14.18 3.25
C LYS A 97 -18.55 14.41 2.40
N ASP A 98 -18.59 15.46 1.60
CA ASP A 98 -19.66 15.77 0.65
C ASP A 98 -19.45 15.11 -0.73
N GLY A 99 -18.36 14.35 -0.89
CA GLY A 99 -17.99 13.67 -2.13
C GLY A 99 -17.16 14.52 -3.10
N GLU A 100 -16.86 15.79 -2.77
CA GLU A 100 -15.94 16.61 -3.57
C GLU A 100 -14.54 16.00 -3.57
N ILE A 101 -13.89 15.93 -4.73
CA ILE A 101 -12.52 15.47 -4.86
C ILE A 101 -11.58 16.67 -4.95
N LYS A 102 -10.71 16.82 -3.96
CA LYS A 102 -9.69 17.87 -3.92
C LYS A 102 -8.33 17.33 -4.35
N ILE A 103 -7.65 18.07 -5.22
CA ILE A 103 -6.26 17.79 -5.59
C ILE A 103 -5.37 18.30 -4.46
N LEU A 104 -4.55 17.42 -3.88
CA LEU A 104 -3.58 17.77 -2.85
C LEU A 104 -2.18 17.98 -3.45
N ALA A 105 -1.82 17.19 -4.46
CA ALA A 105 -0.56 17.29 -5.18
C ALA A 105 -0.74 16.85 -6.64
N SER A 106 -0.02 17.50 -7.55
CA SER A 106 0.07 17.11 -8.96
C SER A 106 1.41 17.49 -9.59
N HIS A 107 2.14 18.42 -9.00
CA HIS A 107 3.42 18.91 -9.49
C HIS A 107 4.40 19.09 -8.33
N PHE A 108 5.67 18.86 -8.62
CA PHE A 108 6.79 19.21 -7.74
C PHE A 108 7.74 20.13 -8.51
N GLU A 109 8.08 21.30 -7.95
CA GLU A 109 8.92 22.33 -8.60
C GLU A 109 8.48 22.72 -10.02
N GLY A 110 7.16 22.75 -10.26
CA GLY A 110 6.56 23.10 -11.54
C GLY A 110 6.52 21.98 -12.59
N LYS A 111 7.02 20.77 -12.27
CA LYS A 111 7.00 19.58 -13.12
C LYS A 111 5.90 18.61 -12.65
N GLU A 112 5.22 17.97 -13.59
CA GLU A 112 4.21 16.95 -13.27
C GLU A 112 4.84 15.78 -12.50
N LEU A 113 4.18 15.31 -11.44
CA LEU A 113 4.56 14.07 -10.74
C LEU A 113 4.56 12.88 -11.71
N ASN A 114 5.36 11.86 -11.47
CA ASN A 114 5.39 10.69 -12.36
C ASN A 114 4.05 9.94 -12.35
N SER A 115 3.81 9.20 -11.30
CA SER A 115 2.56 8.49 -11.05
C SER A 115 2.47 8.10 -9.58
N PRO A 116 1.97 8.97 -8.71
CA PRO A 116 1.79 8.64 -7.29
C PRO A 116 1.18 7.26 -7.13
N ASN A 117 1.83 6.41 -6.31
CA ASN A 117 1.54 4.98 -6.27
C ASN A 117 0.95 4.53 -4.93
N ASP A 118 1.73 4.45 -3.86
CA ASP A 118 1.23 4.10 -2.54
C ASP A 118 1.30 5.29 -1.57
N ILE A 119 0.49 5.26 -0.52
CA ILE A 119 0.20 6.44 0.31
C ILE A 119 -0.14 6.05 1.74
N ILE A 120 0.39 6.81 2.69
CA ILE A 120 0.06 6.71 4.11
C ILE A 120 -0.13 8.09 4.71
N VAL A 121 -0.86 8.17 5.80
CA VAL A 121 -1.10 9.41 6.55
C VAL A 121 -0.57 9.22 7.96
N SER A 122 0.24 10.17 8.45
CA SER A 122 0.74 10.16 9.82
C SER A 122 -0.34 10.58 10.81
N GLU A 123 -0.17 10.24 12.10
CA GLU A 123 -1.06 10.71 13.17
C GLU A 123 -1.16 12.24 13.24
N LYS A 124 -0.14 12.95 12.79
CA LYS A 124 -0.13 14.41 12.70
C LYS A 124 -0.80 14.98 11.45
N GLY A 125 -1.27 14.12 10.52
CA GLY A 125 -1.96 14.52 9.30
C GLY A 125 -1.06 14.73 8.08
N ALA A 126 0.26 14.63 8.20
CA ALA A 126 1.15 14.69 7.04
C ALA A 126 0.98 13.44 6.17
N ILE A 127 0.94 13.64 4.86
CA ILE A 127 0.72 12.58 3.87
C ILE A 127 2.05 12.22 3.22
N TYR A 128 2.42 10.94 3.25
CA TYR A 128 3.61 10.42 2.58
C TYR A 128 3.20 9.55 1.42
N PHE A 129 3.85 9.71 0.27
CA PHE A 129 3.54 8.93 -0.92
C PHE A 129 4.79 8.64 -1.75
N THR A 130 4.71 7.58 -2.54
CA THR A 130 5.73 7.19 -3.52
C THR A 130 5.32 7.60 -4.91
N ASP A 131 6.31 7.96 -5.77
CA ASP A 131 6.07 8.46 -7.13
C ASP A 131 6.94 7.73 -8.17
N PRO A 132 6.74 6.41 -8.35
CA PRO A 132 7.41 5.64 -9.41
C PRO A 132 6.84 5.99 -10.79
N THR A 133 7.33 5.27 -11.83
CA THR A 133 6.89 5.49 -13.21
C THR A 133 5.90 4.44 -13.73
N PHE A 134 5.32 3.61 -12.86
CA PHE A 134 4.39 2.54 -13.30
C PHE A 134 3.17 3.10 -14.03
N GLY A 135 2.59 4.21 -13.55
CA GLY A 135 1.44 4.86 -14.20
C GLY A 135 1.78 5.61 -15.50
N ARG A 136 3.04 5.60 -15.92
CA ARG A 136 3.47 6.06 -17.24
C ARG A 136 3.51 4.92 -18.28
N MET A 137 3.18 3.68 -17.86
CA MET A 137 3.09 2.52 -18.73
C MET A 137 1.65 2.35 -19.25
N GLU A 138 1.49 1.79 -20.44
CA GLU A 138 0.21 1.68 -21.14
C GLU A 138 -0.86 0.88 -20.34
N TYR A 139 -0.45 -0.19 -19.66
CA TYR A 139 -1.39 -1.02 -18.91
C TYR A 139 -1.74 -0.42 -17.54
N TYR A 140 -0.73 0.06 -16.80
CA TYR A 140 -0.89 0.55 -15.45
C TYR A 140 -1.22 2.04 -15.35
N GLY A 141 -1.34 2.74 -16.47
CA GLY A 141 -1.61 4.17 -16.51
C GLY A 141 -1.78 4.72 -17.91
N VAL A 142 -1.32 5.94 -18.11
CA VAL A 142 -1.37 6.63 -19.40
C VAL A 142 0.05 6.87 -19.90
N LEU A 143 0.37 6.26 -21.04
CA LEU A 143 1.69 6.40 -21.66
C LEU A 143 1.97 7.87 -21.99
N ARG A 144 2.95 8.44 -21.33
CA ARG A 144 3.47 9.79 -21.57
C ARG A 144 4.85 9.96 -20.96
N GLU A 145 5.61 10.94 -21.43
CA GLU A 145 6.94 11.26 -20.93
C GLU A 145 6.91 11.72 -19.45
N CYS A 146 7.94 11.36 -18.71
CA CYS A 146 8.15 11.88 -17.37
C CYS A 146 8.79 13.26 -17.43
N GLU A 147 8.28 14.22 -16.65
CA GLU A 147 8.90 15.54 -16.50
C GLU A 147 9.97 15.55 -15.40
N LEU A 148 9.79 14.72 -14.36
CA LEU A 148 10.75 14.53 -13.28
C LEU A 148 11.82 13.51 -13.67
N GLU A 149 13.06 13.79 -13.33
CA GLU A 149 14.20 12.88 -13.54
C GLU A 149 14.32 11.83 -12.44
N VAL A 150 13.71 12.10 -11.27
CA VAL A 150 13.77 11.27 -10.08
C VAL A 150 12.45 10.52 -9.87
N ARG A 151 12.54 9.37 -9.23
CA ARG A 151 11.40 8.61 -8.71
C ARG A 151 11.47 8.73 -7.19
N GLY A 152 10.62 9.61 -6.69
CA GLY A 152 10.76 10.12 -5.32
C GLY A 152 9.83 9.48 -4.31
N VAL A 153 10.22 9.65 -3.05
CA VAL A 153 9.33 9.57 -1.90
C VAL A 153 9.05 11.01 -1.47
N TYR A 154 7.80 11.36 -1.29
CA TYR A 154 7.37 12.73 -1.01
C TYR A 154 6.53 12.81 0.25
N MET A 155 6.47 14.00 0.84
CA MET A 155 5.56 14.36 1.92
C MET A 155 4.75 15.60 1.53
N ILE A 156 3.46 15.60 1.82
CA ILE A 156 2.60 16.78 1.83
C ILE A 156 2.41 17.18 3.30
N GLY A 157 2.91 18.34 3.68
CA GLY A 157 2.75 18.87 5.03
C GLY A 157 1.36 19.46 5.27
N ASP A 158 1.09 19.85 6.52
CA ASP A 158 -0.18 20.47 6.93
C ASP A 158 -0.45 21.80 6.20
N ASP A 159 0.60 22.48 5.75
CA ASP A 159 0.55 23.71 4.95
C ASP A 159 0.27 23.43 3.45
N GLY A 160 0.15 22.16 3.05
CA GLY A 160 -0.02 21.73 1.67
C GLY A 160 1.26 21.79 0.82
N GLN A 161 2.42 22.07 1.41
CA GLN A 161 3.68 22.07 0.69
C GLN A 161 4.16 20.64 0.45
N ILE A 162 4.72 20.40 -0.74
CA ILE A 162 5.29 19.12 -1.12
C ILE A 162 6.81 19.18 -0.89
N THR A 163 7.32 18.18 -0.17
CA THR A 163 8.76 18.01 0.09
C THR A 163 9.23 16.70 -0.49
N LEU A 164 10.30 16.72 -1.29
CA LEU A 164 11.01 15.51 -1.72
C LEU A 164 11.85 14.98 -0.55
N LEU A 165 11.60 13.74 -0.15
CA LEU A 165 12.23 13.13 1.01
C LEU A 165 13.39 12.20 0.64
N ALA A 166 13.27 11.50 -0.50
CA ALA A 166 14.31 10.62 -1.06
C ALA A 166 14.14 10.53 -2.57
N ASP A 167 15.26 10.48 -3.32
CA ASP A 167 15.31 10.57 -4.78
C ASP A 167 16.18 9.48 -5.44
N ASP A 168 16.65 8.51 -4.65
CA ASP A 168 17.64 7.51 -5.03
C ASP A 168 17.07 6.08 -5.13
N PHE A 169 15.75 5.97 -5.32
CA PHE A 169 15.06 4.72 -5.62
C PHE A 169 15.06 4.41 -7.12
N ASP A 170 14.93 3.13 -7.44
CA ASP A 170 14.66 2.71 -8.81
C ASP A 170 13.16 2.78 -9.11
N GLN A 171 12.32 2.07 -8.31
CA GLN A 171 10.86 2.18 -8.35
C GLN A 171 10.34 2.11 -6.91
N PRO A 172 10.24 3.23 -6.17
CA PRO A 172 9.66 3.23 -4.83
C PRO A 172 8.18 2.86 -4.93
N ASN A 173 7.73 1.94 -4.04
CA ASN A 173 6.36 1.43 -4.08
C ASN A 173 5.76 1.48 -2.68
N GLY A 174 5.53 0.35 -2.03
CA GLY A 174 4.91 0.30 -0.72
C GLY A 174 5.71 1.05 0.35
N LEU A 175 4.98 1.68 1.28
CA LEU A 175 5.56 2.39 2.41
C LEU A 175 4.72 2.20 3.67
N CYS A 176 5.37 2.21 4.85
CA CYS A 176 4.67 2.21 6.14
C CYS A 176 5.53 2.81 7.25
N PHE A 177 4.88 3.31 8.29
CA PHE A 177 5.56 3.77 9.51
C PHE A 177 5.87 2.61 10.46
N SER A 178 6.88 2.82 11.34
CA SER A 178 7.00 2.07 12.58
C SER A 178 5.84 2.40 13.53
N ASP A 179 5.71 1.62 14.61
CA ASP A 179 4.64 1.77 15.60
C ASP A 179 4.54 3.16 16.20
N ASP A 180 5.66 3.77 16.47
CA ASP A 180 5.82 5.08 17.09
C ASP A 180 6.02 6.22 16.06
N GLU A 181 5.86 5.92 14.77
CA GLU A 181 6.15 6.83 13.66
C GLU A 181 7.55 7.46 13.69
N SER A 182 8.50 6.84 14.41
CA SER A 182 9.88 7.32 14.41
C SER A 182 10.66 6.90 13.17
N LYS A 183 10.13 5.92 12.41
CA LYS A 183 10.75 5.38 11.19
C LYS A 183 9.75 5.29 10.06
N LEU A 184 10.26 5.50 8.84
CA LEU A 184 9.58 5.19 7.59
C LEU A 184 10.30 4.02 6.92
N PHE A 185 9.54 3.02 6.53
CA PHE A 185 9.98 1.95 5.64
C PHE A 185 9.44 2.20 4.24
N VAL A 186 10.28 2.04 3.23
CA VAL A 186 9.89 2.16 1.82
C VAL A 186 10.58 1.04 1.04
N ASN A 187 9.82 0.31 0.22
CA ASN A 187 10.42 -0.69 -0.64
C ASN A 187 10.74 -0.17 -2.05
N ASP A 188 11.59 -0.92 -2.74
CA ASP A 188 11.95 -0.71 -4.14
C ASP A 188 11.57 -1.97 -4.92
N SER A 189 10.58 -1.87 -5.79
CA SER A 189 10.06 -3.02 -6.53
C SER A 189 11.12 -3.67 -7.42
N MET A 190 12.01 -2.89 -8.03
CA MET A 190 13.03 -3.43 -8.96
C MET A 190 14.17 -4.13 -8.23
N LYS A 191 14.35 -3.85 -6.94
CA LYS A 191 15.42 -4.42 -6.12
C LYS A 191 14.91 -5.44 -5.10
N ASN A 192 13.61 -5.60 -4.98
CA ASN A 192 12.97 -6.47 -3.99
C ASN A 192 13.57 -6.28 -2.58
N HIS A 193 13.79 -5.02 -2.18
CA HIS A 193 14.29 -4.71 -0.84
C HIS A 193 13.45 -3.63 -0.16
N ILE A 194 13.52 -3.59 1.16
CA ILE A 194 12.93 -2.57 2.01
C ILE A 194 14.06 -1.71 2.57
N ARG A 195 13.94 -0.40 2.46
CA ARG A 195 14.83 0.58 3.09
C ARG A 195 14.16 1.16 4.34
N VAL A 196 14.97 1.54 5.31
CA VAL A 196 14.50 2.19 6.55
C VAL A 196 15.14 3.55 6.72
N PHE A 197 14.32 4.53 7.11
CA PHE A 197 14.72 5.91 7.37
C PHE A 197 14.26 6.30 8.78
N ASP A 198 15.05 7.09 9.48
CA ASP A 198 14.59 7.79 10.67
C ASP A 198 13.82 9.05 10.25
N ILE A 199 12.72 9.35 10.94
CA ILE A 199 11.88 10.54 10.69
C ILE A 199 12.30 11.64 11.66
N ASN A 200 12.67 12.79 11.13
CA ASN A 200 12.99 13.98 11.90
C ASN A 200 11.70 14.65 12.44
N ALA A 201 11.85 15.59 13.38
CA ALA A 201 10.71 16.30 13.98
C ALA A 201 9.86 17.10 12.98
N ASP A 202 10.43 17.50 11.86
CA ASP A 202 9.79 18.20 10.74
C ASP A 202 9.22 17.27 9.67
N GLY A 203 9.30 15.94 9.87
CA GLY A 203 8.82 14.93 8.93
C GLY A 203 9.82 14.55 7.84
N THR A 204 10.96 15.24 7.74
CA THR A 204 12.02 14.87 6.78
C THR A 204 12.72 13.57 7.18
N LEU A 205 13.39 12.94 6.21
CA LEU A 205 14.02 11.64 6.40
C LEU A 205 15.53 11.74 6.60
N LYS A 206 16.08 10.78 7.36
CA LYS A 206 17.50 10.58 7.55
C LYS A 206 17.85 9.10 7.45
N GLY A 207 19.00 8.80 6.86
CA GLY A 207 19.49 7.41 6.71
C GLY A 207 19.07 6.82 5.36
N GLY A 208 18.32 5.72 5.36
CA GLY A 208 17.86 5.05 4.13
C GLY A 208 18.70 3.82 3.78
N SER A 209 19.20 3.11 4.78
CA SER A 209 19.88 1.83 4.58
C SER A 209 18.88 0.73 4.20
N VAL A 210 19.34 -0.29 3.46
CA VAL A 210 18.58 -1.51 3.23
C VAL A 210 18.35 -2.20 4.56
N TRP A 211 17.08 -2.41 4.91
CA TRP A 211 16.65 -3.07 6.13
C TRP A 211 16.43 -4.58 5.91
N ALA A 212 15.79 -4.94 4.79
CA ALA A 212 15.56 -6.32 4.41
C ALA A 212 15.56 -6.49 2.89
N THR A 213 15.88 -7.70 2.43
CA THR A 213 15.69 -8.13 1.02
C THR A 213 14.68 -9.27 1.01
N LEU A 214 13.69 -9.18 0.11
CA LEU A 214 12.66 -10.19 -0.05
C LEU A 214 13.17 -11.26 -1.01
N VAL A 215 13.34 -12.46 -0.51
CA VAL A 215 13.83 -13.60 -1.31
C VAL A 215 12.83 -14.74 -1.21
N SER A 216 12.25 -15.11 -2.33
CA SER A 216 11.42 -16.31 -2.49
C SER A 216 11.38 -16.69 -3.97
N GLU A 217 10.97 -17.92 -4.26
CA GLU A 217 10.62 -18.37 -5.59
C GLU A 217 9.19 -17.90 -5.93
N GLY A 218 8.91 -17.72 -7.22
CA GLY A 218 7.59 -17.32 -7.70
C GLY A 218 7.57 -15.89 -8.25
N GLU A 219 6.41 -15.53 -8.78
CA GLU A 219 6.16 -14.21 -9.36
C GLU A 219 5.88 -13.16 -8.29
N GLY A 220 6.00 -11.89 -8.67
CA GLY A 220 5.76 -10.74 -7.81
C GLY A 220 7.03 -9.92 -7.58
N VAL A 221 6.83 -8.72 -7.08
CA VAL A 221 7.86 -7.77 -6.70
C VAL A 221 7.52 -7.15 -5.35
N ALA A 222 8.50 -6.49 -4.71
CA ALA A 222 8.21 -5.72 -3.51
C ALA A 222 7.14 -4.65 -3.82
N ASP A 223 6.02 -4.70 -3.08
CA ASP A 223 4.84 -3.90 -3.34
C ASP A 223 4.20 -3.45 -2.00
N GLY A 224 2.90 -3.42 -1.86
CA GLY A 224 2.24 -2.97 -0.64
C GLY A 224 2.82 -3.59 0.63
N MET A 225 3.01 -2.80 1.69
CA MET A 225 3.53 -3.27 2.97
C MET A 225 2.92 -2.53 4.15
N LYS A 226 2.76 -3.23 5.25
CA LYS A 226 2.20 -2.71 6.51
C LYS A 226 2.76 -3.48 7.71
N ILE A 227 2.60 -2.93 8.91
CA ILE A 227 3.04 -3.52 10.18
C ILE A 227 1.81 -3.89 11.01
N ASP A 228 1.80 -5.08 11.63
CA ASP A 228 0.78 -5.48 12.59
C ASP A 228 1.00 -4.85 13.98
N THR A 229 0.06 -5.04 14.90
CA THR A 229 0.14 -4.46 16.26
C THR A 229 1.23 -5.06 17.15
N ALA A 230 1.89 -6.14 16.73
CA ALA A 230 3.04 -6.74 17.40
C ALA A 230 4.38 -6.31 16.77
N GLY A 231 4.35 -5.47 15.74
CA GLY A 231 5.54 -4.94 15.07
C GLY A 231 6.11 -5.88 13.99
N ASN A 232 5.35 -6.88 13.55
CA ASN A 232 5.79 -7.69 12.41
C ASN A 232 5.48 -6.95 11.10
N MET A 233 6.47 -6.89 10.22
CA MET A 233 6.34 -6.34 8.88
C MET A 233 5.76 -7.38 7.93
N TYR A 234 4.72 -7.02 7.22
CA TYR A 234 4.19 -7.75 6.08
C TYR A 234 4.53 -6.95 4.82
N CYS A 235 5.01 -7.61 3.79
CA CYS A 235 5.31 -6.99 2.51
C CYS A 235 4.98 -7.95 1.36
N CYS A 236 4.18 -7.51 0.41
CA CYS A 236 4.02 -8.22 -0.85
C CYS A 236 5.37 -8.31 -1.55
N GLY A 237 5.64 -9.45 -2.19
CA GLY A 237 6.91 -9.73 -2.83
C GLY A 237 6.88 -11.00 -3.65
N PRO A 238 8.03 -11.48 -4.14
CA PRO A 238 8.09 -12.72 -4.87
C PRO A 238 7.45 -13.88 -4.11
N GLY A 239 6.50 -14.58 -4.74
CA GLY A 239 5.80 -15.75 -4.18
C GLY A 239 4.63 -15.44 -3.24
N GLY A 240 4.42 -14.18 -2.82
CA GLY A 240 3.30 -13.84 -1.93
C GLY A 240 3.61 -12.75 -0.90
N ILE A 241 3.10 -12.89 0.31
CA ILE A 241 3.31 -11.91 1.39
C ILE A 241 4.40 -12.41 2.35
N HIS A 242 5.52 -11.69 2.36
CA HIS A 242 6.64 -11.94 3.27
C HIS A 242 6.31 -11.40 4.66
N ILE A 243 6.60 -12.16 5.70
CA ILE A 243 6.48 -11.75 7.09
C ILE A 243 7.87 -11.70 7.71
N LEU A 244 8.23 -10.54 8.26
CA LEU A 244 9.51 -10.31 8.92
C LEU A 244 9.27 -9.80 10.35
N ASP A 245 10.15 -10.17 11.28
CA ASP A 245 10.15 -9.57 12.61
C ASP A 245 10.79 -8.17 12.61
N SER A 246 10.73 -7.48 13.73
CA SER A 246 11.28 -6.12 13.90
C SER A 246 12.80 -6.02 13.66
N ASN A 247 13.52 -7.15 13.60
CA ASN A 247 14.95 -7.23 13.30
C ASN A 247 15.24 -7.63 11.85
N ALA A 248 14.23 -7.57 10.95
CA ALA A 248 14.33 -8.01 9.56
C ALA A 248 14.56 -9.53 9.38
N THR A 249 14.29 -10.34 10.41
CA THR A 249 14.36 -11.79 10.27
C THR A 249 13.13 -12.27 9.50
N SER A 250 13.31 -12.94 8.37
CA SER A 250 12.22 -13.56 7.63
C SER A 250 11.61 -14.71 8.44
N LEU A 251 10.33 -14.57 8.78
CA LEU A 251 9.57 -15.61 9.46
C LEU A 251 8.95 -16.61 8.46
N GLY A 252 8.65 -16.14 7.23
CA GLY A 252 8.11 -16.96 6.17
C GLY A 252 7.35 -16.16 5.13
N VAL A 253 6.68 -16.87 4.21
CA VAL A 253 5.88 -16.29 3.14
C VAL A 253 4.50 -16.95 3.13
N ILE A 254 3.46 -16.14 3.11
CA ILE A 254 2.09 -16.57 2.82
C ILE A 254 1.96 -16.64 1.31
N GLU A 255 1.87 -17.85 0.76
CA GLU A 255 1.72 -18.02 -0.68
C GLU A 255 0.32 -17.65 -1.13
N ILE A 256 0.25 -16.77 -2.12
CA ILE A 256 -0.99 -16.29 -2.74
C ILE A 256 -1.03 -16.83 -4.17
N PRO A 257 -2.18 -17.35 -4.65
CA PRO A 257 -2.28 -17.98 -5.98
C PRO A 257 -2.00 -17.05 -7.16
N GLU A 258 -2.10 -15.75 -6.94
CA GLU A 258 -1.79 -14.68 -7.91
C GLU A 258 -0.75 -13.74 -7.30
N PRO A 259 0.07 -13.03 -8.09
CA PRO A 259 0.96 -12.00 -7.58
C PRO A 259 0.20 -11.01 -6.68
N ALA A 260 0.56 -11.00 -5.40
CA ALA A 260 -0.04 -10.11 -4.42
C ALA A 260 0.53 -8.70 -4.60
N ALA A 261 -0.34 -7.71 -4.76
CA ALA A 261 0.03 -6.32 -4.91
C ALA A 261 -0.01 -5.57 -3.57
N ASN A 262 -1.11 -5.72 -2.81
CA ASN A 262 -1.27 -5.00 -1.55
C ASN A 262 -2.22 -5.77 -0.61
N PHE A 263 -2.39 -5.30 0.61
CA PHE A 263 -3.30 -5.88 1.58
C PHE A 263 -3.68 -4.87 2.66
N THR A 264 -4.73 -5.18 3.39
CA THR A 264 -5.10 -4.45 4.61
C THR A 264 -5.81 -5.38 5.59
N TRP A 265 -5.78 -5.03 6.87
CA TRP A 265 -6.61 -5.70 7.86
C TRP A 265 -8.01 -5.07 7.89
N GLY A 266 -9.00 -5.87 8.21
CA GLY A 266 -10.38 -5.40 8.35
C GLY A 266 -11.18 -6.23 9.34
N GLU A 267 -12.50 -6.01 9.30
CA GLU A 267 -13.50 -6.48 10.25
C GLU A 267 -13.32 -5.89 11.66
N SER A 268 -14.26 -6.17 12.57
CA SER A 268 -14.32 -5.51 13.87
C SER A 268 -13.13 -5.81 14.80
N ASP A 269 -12.46 -6.94 14.58
CA ASP A 269 -11.31 -7.37 15.38
C ASP A 269 -9.96 -7.12 14.67
N MET A 270 -9.99 -6.54 13.45
CA MET A 270 -8.83 -6.27 12.63
C MET A 270 -7.92 -7.50 12.39
N LYS A 271 -8.51 -8.70 12.34
CA LYS A 271 -7.81 -9.97 12.13
C LYS A 271 -8.15 -10.65 10.81
N SER A 272 -8.95 -10.03 9.97
CA SER A 272 -9.14 -10.46 8.58
C SER A 272 -8.18 -9.69 7.69
N LEU A 273 -7.23 -10.39 7.09
CA LEU A 273 -6.32 -9.84 6.11
C LEU A 273 -7.00 -9.93 4.73
N PHE A 274 -7.30 -8.79 4.13
CA PHE A 274 -7.78 -8.69 2.75
C PHE A 274 -6.59 -8.44 1.84
N VAL A 275 -6.43 -9.25 0.82
CA VAL A 275 -5.29 -9.21 -0.10
C VAL A 275 -5.78 -8.92 -1.51
N THR A 276 -5.32 -7.82 -2.08
CA THR A 276 -5.47 -7.52 -3.50
C THR A 276 -4.34 -8.20 -4.26
N ALA A 277 -4.69 -9.05 -5.22
CA ALA A 277 -3.73 -9.83 -5.98
C ALA A 277 -4.22 -9.97 -7.42
N SER A 278 -3.50 -9.35 -8.34
CA SER A 278 -3.83 -9.34 -9.77
C SER A 278 -5.34 -9.18 -10.03
N SER A 279 -6.06 -10.25 -10.38
CA SER A 279 -7.47 -10.22 -10.77
C SER A 279 -8.45 -10.53 -9.64
N SER A 280 -7.98 -10.75 -8.40
CA SER A 280 -8.77 -11.27 -7.30
C SER A 280 -8.58 -10.51 -6.00
N LEU A 281 -9.62 -10.53 -5.17
CA LEU A 281 -9.58 -10.13 -3.77
C LEU A 281 -9.69 -11.38 -2.90
N PHE A 282 -8.65 -11.61 -2.09
CA PHE A 282 -8.61 -12.72 -1.14
C PHE A 282 -8.84 -12.23 0.28
N LYS A 283 -9.29 -13.16 1.15
CA LYS A 283 -9.39 -12.93 2.59
C LYS A 283 -8.85 -14.13 3.33
N LEU A 284 -8.08 -13.90 4.40
CA LEU A 284 -7.64 -14.94 5.33
C LEU A 284 -7.64 -14.41 6.76
N ARG A 285 -7.71 -15.34 7.73
CA ARG A 285 -7.67 -14.97 9.16
C ARG A 285 -6.25 -15.05 9.70
N VAL A 286 -5.86 -14.01 10.44
CA VAL A 286 -4.59 -13.94 11.18
C VAL A 286 -4.87 -13.85 12.69
N LYS A 287 -3.86 -14.14 13.51
CA LYS A 287 -3.97 -14.13 14.98
C LYS A 287 -3.68 -12.77 15.58
N ILE A 288 -2.79 -12.01 14.93
CA ILE A 288 -2.38 -10.67 15.37
C ILE A 288 -3.15 -9.64 14.54
N PRO A 289 -3.84 -8.68 15.18
CA PRO A 289 -4.58 -7.66 14.45
C PRO A 289 -3.66 -6.67 13.75
N GLY A 290 -4.14 -6.12 12.64
CA GLY A 290 -3.57 -4.90 12.07
C GLY A 290 -3.94 -3.66 12.86
N ARG A 291 -3.42 -2.51 12.43
CA ARG A 291 -3.76 -1.21 13.00
C ARG A 291 -4.98 -0.62 12.32
N LEU A 292 -5.72 0.17 13.09
CA LEU A 292 -6.73 1.04 12.52
C LEU A 292 -6.06 2.11 11.65
N ALA A 293 -6.69 2.45 10.54
CA ALA A 293 -6.18 3.49 9.64
C ALA A 293 -6.41 4.91 10.20
N TYR A 294 -7.37 5.08 11.12
CA TYR A 294 -7.76 6.35 11.77
C TYR A 294 -8.61 6.11 13.02
#